data_8d39bb54df79b108cf5a02807bc3bd78
#
_entry.id   8d39bb54df79b108cf5a02807bc3bd78
#
_cell.length_a   1.000
_cell.length_b   1.000
_cell.length_c   1.000
_cell.angle_alpha   90.00
_cell.angle_beta   90.00
_cell.angle_gamma   90.00
#
_symmetry.space_group_name_H-M   'P 1'
#
loop_
_entity.id
_entity.type
_entity.pdbx_description
1 polymer ?
#
loop_
_entity_poly.entity_id
_entity_poly.type
_entity_poly.pdbx_seq_one_letter_code
_entity_poly.pdbx_strand_id
1 'polypeptide(L)'
;MLFRSEMFKPGEYDLVLLDIQLPDMTGLDISRELTRQYAADELPPLVALTANVLKDKKEYLDAGMDDVLSKPLAVPALTAMIKKFWDTHDEEESTMTSVDSAKAQTILDTAMLEQYIDLVGPKLITDGLAVFEKMMPGYLSVLESNLTARDQKGIVEEGHKIKGAAGSVGLRHLQQLGQQIQSPDLPAWEDNVGDWVEEMKQEWQNDVAVLKAWVDARKK
;
A
#
# COMPACT_ATOMS: atom_id res chain seq x y z
N MET A 1 10.48 -24.88 11.24
CA MET A 1 9.98 -23.54 10.92
C MET A 1 8.55 -23.64 10.38
N LEU A 2 7.58 -23.80 11.29
CA LEU A 2 6.20 -24.26 10.98
C LEU A 2 5.13 -23.26 11.46
N PHE A 3 5.51 -22.00 11.71
CA PHE A 3 4.71 -21.12 12.56
C PHE A 3 3.52 -20.41 11.89
N ARG A 4 3.42 -20.34 10.57
CA ARG A 4 2.37 -19.50 9.93
C ARG A 4 1.23 -20.30 9.30
N SER A 5 1.49 -21.48 8.79
CA SER A 5 0.44 -22.38 8.32
C SER A 5 -0.33 -23.04 9.48
N GLU A 6 0.29 -23.20 10.65
CA GLU A 6 -0.35 -23.72 11.87
C GLU A 6 -1.37 -22.74 12.49
N MET A 7 -1.33 -21.46 12.13
CA MET A 7 -2.32 -20.46 12.58
C MET A 7 -3.60 -20.48 11.74
N PHE A 8 -3.55 -21.04 10.54
CA PHE A 8 -4.73 -21.16 9.69
C PHE A 8 -5.58 -22.33 10.14
N LYS A 9 -6.88 -22.08 10.31
CA LYS A 9 -7.88 -23.09 10.61
C LYS A 9 -9.03 -22.99 9.61
N PRO A 10 -9.35 -24.09 8.92
CA PRO A 10 -10.46 -24.11 7.97
C PRO A 10 -11.76 -23.61 8.61
N GLY A 11 -12.49 -22.76 7.90
CA GLY A 11 -13.78 -22.23 8.33
C GLY A 11 -13.76 -21.11 9.38
N GLU A 12 -12.57 -20.70 9.87
CA GLU A 12 -12.46 -19.54 10.79
C GLU A 12 -12.26 -18.20 10.03
N TYR A 13 -11.95 -18.26 8.75
CA TYR A 13 -11.67 -17.07 7.94
C TYR A 13 -12.44 -17.12 6.63
N ASP A 14 -13.02 -15.97 6.23
CA ASP A 14 -13.71 -15.79 4.96
C ASP A 14 -12.76 -15.30 3.85
N LEU A 15 -11.60 -14.76 4.19
CA LEU A 15 -10.58 -14.23 3.29
C LEU A 15 -9.20 -14.31 3.93
N VAL A 16 -8.19 -14.65 3.15
CA VAL A 16 -6.78 -14.60 3.57
C VAL A 16 -5.99 -13.67 2.66
N LEU A 17 -5.41 -12.63 3.23
CA LEU A 17 -4.49 -11.72 2.54
C LEU A 17 -3.04 -12.13 2.85
N LEU A 18 -2.28 -12.52 1.83
CA LEU A 18 -0.90 -12.97 1.95
C LEU A 18 0.06 -11.91 1.43
N ASP A 19 0.86 -11.35 2.33
CA ASP A 19 2.00 -10.51 1.92
C ASP A 19 3.04 -11.38 1.20
N ILE A 20 3.40 -11.00 -0.02
CA ILE A 20 4.42 -11.72 -0.78
C ILE A 20 5.81 -11.53 -0.19
N GLN A 21 6.09 -10.37 0.39
CA GLN A 21 7.39 -10.05 0.98
C GLN A 21 7.37 -10.22 2.50
N LEU A 22 7.64 -11.42 2.97
CA LEU A 22 7.79 -11.73 4.38
C LEU A 22 9.25 -12.09 4.69
N PRO A 23 9.75 -11.82 5.92
CA PRO A 23 11.18 -11.97 6.23
C PRO A 23 11.71 -13.41 6.18
N ASP A 24 10.88 -14.39 6.51
CA ASP A 24 11.32 -15.79 6.72
C ASP A 24 10.86 -16.73 5.61
N MET A 25 9.73 -16.42 4.94
CA MET A 25 9.12 -17.25 3.91
C MET A 25 8.21 -16.37 3.05
N THR A 26 8.11 -16.64 1.76
CA THR A 26 7.26 -15.83 0.88
C THR A 26 5.77 -16.16 1.05
N GLY A 27 4.87 -15.21 0.72
CA GLY A 27 3.44 -15.51 0.66
C GLY A 27 3.10 -16.61 -0.34
N LEU A 28 3.91 -16.76 -1.40
CA LEU A 28 3.80 -17.86 -2.36
C LEU A 28 4.03 -19.22 -1.71
N ASP A 29 5.04 -19.33 -0.84
CA ASP A 29 5.34 -20.59 -0.15
C ASP A 29 4.23 -20.96 0.84
N ILE A 30 3.65 -19.96 1.51
CA ILE A 30 2.49 -20.15 2.40
C ILE A 30 1.28 -20.63 1.59
N SER A 31 0.99 -19.99 0.46
CA SER A 31 -0.13 -20.39 -0.40
C SER A 31 0.01 -21.83 -0.90
N ARG A 32 1.19 -22.19 -1.43
CA ARG A 32 1.47 -23.57 -1.87
C ARG A 32 1.32 -24.59 -0.74
N GLU A 33 1.72 -24.23 0.46
CA GLU A 33 1.57 -25.11 1.62
C GLU A 33 0.11 -25.27 2.03
N LEU A 34 -0.68 -24.19 2.04
CA LEU A 34 -2.12 -24.23 2.34
C LEU A 34 -2.86 -25.09 1.30
N THR A 35 -2.62 -24.84 0.00
CA THR A 35 -3.27 -25.61 -1.09
C THR A 35 -2.83 -27.08 -1.16
N ARG A 36 -1.68 -27.42 -0.58
CA ARG A 36 -1.24 -28.80 -0.41
C ARG A 36 -1.90 -29.51 0.78
N GLN A 37 -2.16 -28.77 1.87
CA GLN A 37 -2.67 -29.34 3.13
C GLN A 37 -4.20 -29.46 3.16
N TYR A 38 -4.91 -28.56 2.47
CA TYR A 38 -6.37 -28.44 2.54
C TYR A 38 -6.99 -28.58 1.15
N ALA A 39 -8.21 -29.10 1.09
CA ALA A 39 -8.97 -29.14 -0.15
C ALA A 39 -9.47 -27.74 -0.53
N ALA A 40 -9.75 -27.50 -1.82
CA ALA A 40 -10.11 -26.17 -2.31
C ALA A 40 -11.41 -25.62 -1.70
N ASP A 41 -12.31 -26.50 -1.28
CA ASP A 41 -13.58 -26.15 -0.61
C ASP A 41 -13.41 -25.87 0.90
N GLU A 42 -12.26 -26.20 1.47
CA GLU A 42 -11.90 -25.87 2.85
C GLU A 42 -11.12 -24.55 2.99
N LEU A 43 -10.64 -24.01 1.85
CA LEU A 43 -9.86 -22.76 1.81
C LEU A 43 -10.75 -21.57 1.46
N PRO A 44 -10.65 -20.46 2.20
CA PRO A 44 -11.22 -19.21 1.76
C PRO A 44 -10.39 -18.65 0.60
N PRO A 45 -10.87 -17.65 -0.15
CA PRO A 45 -10.07 -16.98 -1.16
C PRO A 45 -8.71 -16.52 -0.62
N LEU A 46 -7.63 -16.91 -1.29
CA LEU A 46 -6.26 -16.53 -0.98
C LEU A 46 -5.83 -15.40 -1.91
N VAL A 47 -5.55 -14.21 -1.37
CA VAL A 47 -5.24 -13.02 -2.16
C VAL A 47 -3.83 -12.52 -1.85
N ALA A 48 -3.02 -12.37 -2.90
CA ALA A 48 -1.68 -11.81 -2.78
C ALA A 48 -1.70 -10.31 -2.50
N LEU A 49 -0.86 -9.85 -1.57
CA LEU A 49 -0.52 -8.43 -1.41
C LEU A 49 0.90 -8.19 -1.96
N THR A 50 1.02 -7.43 -3.06
CA THR A 50 2.31 -7.21 -3.73
C THR A 50 2.54 -5.73 -4.06
N ALA A 51 3.81 -5.31 -4.08
CA ALA A 51 4.20 -3.99 -4.59
C ALA A 51 4.19 -3.93 -6.14
N ASN A 52 4.09 -5.06 -6.84
CA ASN A 52 4.15 -5.13 -8.30
C ASN A 52 3.13 -6.15 -8.87
N VAL A 53 1.94 -5.68 -9.20
CA VAL A 53 0.84 -6.51 -9.71
C VAL A 53 1.08 -7.02 -11.14
N LEU A 54 1.81 -6.24 -11.96
CA LEU A 54 1.89 -6.52 -13.40
C LEU A 54 2.93 -7.61 -13.76
N LYS A 55 3.93 -7.81 -12.91
CA LYS A 55 5.06 -8.68 -13.25
C LYS A 55 4.75 -10.16 -13.02
N ASP A 56 3.90 -10.50 -12.07
CA ASP A 56 3.85 -11.85 -11.50
C ASP A 56 2.44 -12.44 -11.30
N LYS A 57 1.37 -11.86 -11.91
CA LYS A 57 0.00 -12.35 -11.70
C LYS A 57 -0.16 -13.84 -11.98
N LYS A 58 0.54 -14.35 -13.00
CA LYS A 58 0.52 -15.77 -13.34
C LYS A 58 1.19 -16.62 -12.26
N GLU A 59 2.31 -16.14 -11.70
CA GLU A 59 3.03 -16.84 -10.64
C GLU A 59 2.18 -17.00 -9.37
N TYR A 60 1.38 -15.98 -9.04
CA TYR A 60 0.47 -16.02 -7.89
C TYR A 60 -0.67 -17.03 -8.09
N LEU A 61 -1.28 -17.03 -9.27
CA LEU A 61 -2.32 -18.00 -9.64
C LEU A 61 -1.76 -19.44 -9.67
N ASP A 62 -0.56 -19.63 -10.23
CA ASP A 62 0.12 -20.93 -10.26
C ASP A 62 0.51 -21.43 -8.86
N ALA A 63 0.63 -20.53 -7.89
CA ALA A 63 0.85 -20.86 -6.47
C ALA A 63 -0.44 -21.16 -5.71
N GLY A 64 -1.61 -21.13 -6.37
CA GLY A 64 -2.90 -21.43 -5.77
C GLY A 64 -3.59 -20.22 -5.11
N MET A 65 -3.21 -18.99 -5.48
CA MET A 65 -3.91 -17.78 -5.05
C MET A 65 -5.04 -17.45 -6.04
N ASP A 66 -6.12 -16.86 -5.54
CA ASP A 66 -7.33 -16.56 -6.32
C ASP A 66 -7.30 -15.18 -6.96
N ASP A 67 -6.58 -14.22 -6.34
CA ASP A 67 -6.44 -12.86 -6.87
C ASP A 67 -5.22 -12.13 -6.28
N VAL A 68 -5.01 -10.89 -6.75
CA VAL A 68 -3.85 -10.05 -6.39
C VAL A 68 -4.28 -8.63 -6.11
N LEU A 69 -3.82 -8.05 -5.01
CA LEU A 69 -3.98 -6.65 -4.66
C LEU A 69 -2.63 -5.94 -4.57
N SER A 70 -2.60 -4.71 -5.06
CA SER A 70 -1.41 -3.86 -4.97
C SER A 70 -1.21 -3.30 -3.57
N LYS A 71 0.04 -3.15 -3.17
CA LYS A 71 0.42 -2.29 -2.06
C LYS A 71 0.78 -0.88 -2.58
N PRO A 72 0.34 0.18 -1.90
CA PRO A 72 -0.47 0.19 -0.68
C PRO A 72 -1.89 -0.32 -0.96
N LEU A 73 -2.48 -1.03 0.02
CA LEU A 73 -3.82 -1.59 -0.12
C LEU A 73 -4.87 -0.45 -0.18
N ALA A 74 -5.43 -0.25 -1.35
CA ALA A 74 -6.50 0.73 -1.55
C ALA A 74 -7.86 0.13 -1.16
N VAL A 75 -8.65 0.87 -0.37
CA VAL A 75 -10.00 0.41 0.05
C VAL A 75 -10.90 0.10 -1.17
N PRO A 76 -10.93 0.89 -2.25
CA PRO A 76 -11.73 0.55 -3.43
C PRO A 76 -11.33 -0.79 -4.05
N ALA A 77 -10.04 -1.06 -4.17
CA ALA A 77 -9.55 -2.33 -4.71
C ALA A 77 -9.93 -3.52 -3.82
N LEU A 78 -9.82 -3.35 -2.49
CA LEU A 78 -10.26 -4.35 -1.53
C LEU A 78 -11.78 -4.56 -1.60
N THR A 79 -12.56 -3.48 -1.67
CA THR A 79 -14.03 -3.56 -1.79
C THR A 79 -14.45 -4.25 -3.09
N ALA A 80 -13.84 -3.89 -4.23
CA ALA A 80 -14.11 -4.54 -5.51
C ALA A 80 -13.78 -6.05 -5.47
N MET A 81 -12.68 -6.40 -4.84
CA MET A 81 -12.29 -7.80 -4.68
C MET A 81 -13.24 -8.55 -3.73
N ILE A 82 -13.68 -7.95 -2.61
CA ILE A 82 -14.69 -8.53 -1.73
C ILE A 82 -15.98 -8.74 -2.51
N LYS A 83 -16.46 -7.76 -3.25
CA LYS A 83 -17.65 -7.90 -4.12
C LYS A 83 -17.50 -9.05 -5.12
N LYS A 84 -16.34 -9.18 -5.76
CA LYS A 84 -16.06 -10.28 -6.71
C LYS A 84 -16.26 -11.66 -6.09
N PHE A 85 -15.97 -11.85 -4.82
CA PHE A 85 -16.07 -13.15 -4.15
C PHE A 85 -17.42 -13.38 -3.44
N TRP A 86 -18.15 -12.33 -3.06
CA TRP A 86 -19.39 -12.45 -2.27
C TRP A 86 -20.64 -11.84 -2.91
N ASP A 87 -20.52 -10.87 -3.85
CA ASP A 87 -21.65 -10.31 -4.56
C ASP A 87 -21.86 -10.99 -5.92
N THR A 88 -23.05 -11.56 -6.13
CA THR A 88 -23.44 -12.17 -7.40
C THR A 88 -24.26 -11.23 -8.31
N HIS A 89 -24.31 -9.92 -8.07
CA HIS A 89 -25.06 -8.99 -8.92
C HIS A 89 -24.43 -7.60 -9.06
N ASP A 90 -24.38 -7.21 -10.35
CA ASP A 90 -24.34 -5.90 -10.97
C ASP A 90 -23.01 -5.13 -10.99
N GLU A 91 -22.43 -5.17 -12.21
CA GLU A 91 -21.47 -4.20 -12.74
C GLU A 91 -22.18 -2.85 -12.96
N GLU A 92 -21.70 -1.78 -12.34
CA GLU A 92 -21.85 -0.43 -12.87
C GLU A 92 -20.51 0.31 -12.82
N GLU A 93 -20.04 0.52 -14.04
CA GLU A 93 -18.92 1.35 -14.43
C GLU A 93 -19.29 2.83 -14.19
N SER A 94 -18.57 3.54 -13.32
CA SER A 94 -18.75 4.97 -13.17
C SER A 94 -17.56 5.74 -13.70
N THR A 95 -17.82 6.41 -14.80
CA THR A 95 -16.94 7.30 -15.54
C THR A 95 -16.74 8.64 -14.84
N MET A 96 -15.53 9.15 -15.05
CA MET A 96 -14.95 10.43 -14.67
C MET A 96 -15.81 11.67 -14.89
N THR A 97 -15.62 12.66 -14.03
CA THR A 97 -15.64 14.07 -14.47
C THR A 97 -14.62 14.94 -13.70
N SER A 98 -14.09 15.84 -14.44
CA SER A 98 -12.87 16.61 -14.44
C SER A 98 -12.82 17.84 -13.52
N VAL A 99 -11.58 18.23 -13.20
CA VAL A 99 -10.94 19.56 -13.14
C VAL A 99 -11.06 20.34 -11.82
N ASP A 100 -10.00 20.30 -11.03
CA ASP A 100 -9.19 21.49 -10.70
C ASP A 100 -7.87 21.12 -10.02
N SER A 101 -6.81 21.67 -10.57
CA SER A 101 -5.48 21.98 -10.07
C SER A 101 -4.35 21.00 -10.39
N ALA A 102 -3.57 21.32 -11.41
CA ALA A 102 -2.33 20.62 -11.81
C ALA A 102 -1.34 20.46 -10.63
N LYS A 103 -1.36 21.34 -9.64
CA LYS A 103 -0.50 21.27 -8.46
C LYS A 103 -0.98 20.26 -7.41
N ALA A 104 -2.29 20.11 -7.24
CA ALA A 104 -2.84 19.09 -6.34
C ALA A 104 -2.65 17.68 -6.90
N GLN A 105 -2.67 17.50 -8.23
CA GLN A 105 -2.48 16.20 -8.90
C GLN A 105 -1.04 15.68 -8.83
N THR A 106 -0.05 16.54 -8.59
CA THR A 106 1.34 16.08 -8.36
C THR A 106 1.57 15.66 -6.92
N ILE A 107 0.91 16.31 -5.96
CA ILE A 107 1.07 16.08 -4.52
C ILE A 107 0.15 14.95 -4.04
N LEU A 108 -1.10 14.89 -4.54
CA LEU A 108 -2.14 13.97 -4.08
C LEU A 108 -2.53 12.94 -5.13
N ASP A 109 -2.93 11.77 -4.69
CA ASP A 109 -3.69 10.82 -5.50
C ASP A 109 -5.19 11.14 -5.44
N THR A 110 -5.58 12.17 -6.19
CA THR A 110 -6.95 12.67 -6.17
C THR A 110 -7.97 11.63 -6.62
N ALA A 111 -7.62 10.75 -7.57
CA ALA A 111 -8.50 9.70 -8.05
C ALA A 111 -8.80 8.67 -6.92
N MET A 112 -7.77 8.23 -6.20
CA MET A 112 -7.94 7.35 -5.05
C MET A 112 -8.74 8.04 -3.94
N LEU A 113 -8.43 9.30 -3.65
CA LEU A 113 -9.07 10.05 -2.57
C LEU A 113 -10.54 10.32 -2.85
N GLU A 114 -10.94 10.58 -4.10
CA GLU A 114 -12.34 10.72 -4.50
C GLU A 114 -13.10 9.41 -4.30
N GLN A 115 -12.55 8.30 -4.75
CA GLN A 115 -13.14 6.98 -4.49
C GLN A 115 -13.30 6.68 -2.99
N TYR A 116 -12.33 7.09 -2.15
CA TYR A 116 -12.43 6.92 -0.70
C TYR A 116 -13.57 7.74 -0.09
N ILE A 117 -13.73 9.00 -0.51
CA ILE A 117 -14.83 9.85 -0.03
C ILE A 117 -16.18 9.24 -0.40
N ASP A 118 -16.32 8.77 -1.63
CA ASP A 118 -17.58 8.20 -2.14
C ASP A 118 -17.96 6.89 -1.42
N LEU A 119 -16.98 6.05 -1.09
CA LEU A 119 -17.22 4.75 -0.47
C LEU A 119 -17.39 4.80 1.05
N VAL A 120 -16.54 5.55 1.74
CA VAL A 120 -16.42 5.49 3.21
C VAL A 120 -16.47 6.87 3.88
N GLY A 121 -16.57 7.92 3.08
CA GLY A 121 -16.64 9.30 3.55
C GLY A 121 -15.29 9.90 3.94
N PRO A 122 -15.23 11.24 4.11
CA PRO A 122 -13.99 11.98 4.34
C PRO A 122 -13.35 11.71 5.72
N LYS A 123 -14.10 11.15 6.66
CA LYS A 123 -13.61 10.87 8.03
C LYS A 123 -12.46 9.88 8.03
N LEU A 124 -12.52 8.82 7.22
CA LEU A 124 -11.47 7.80 7.18
C LEU A 124 -10.13 8.40 6.72
N ILE A 125 -10.17 9.29 5.71
CA ILE A 125 -8.95 9.99 5.26
C ILE A 125 -8.37 10.83 6.38
N THR A 126 -9.23 11.57 7.11
CA THR A 126 -8.80 12.43 8.22
C THR A 126 -8.19 11.62 9.37
N ASP A 127 -8.80 10.49 9.71
CA ASP A 127 -8.31 9.60 10.78
C ASP A 127 -6.97 8.94 10.37
N GLY A 128 -6.85 8.46 9.13
CA GLY A 128 -5.60 7.91 8.58
C GLY A 128 -4.48 8.94 8.53
N LEU A 129 -4.81 10.18 8.14
CA LEU A 129 -3.87 11.28 8.10
C LEU A 129 -3.34 11.64 9.49
N ALA A 130 -4.20 11.62 10.52
CA ALA A 130 -3.77 11.87 11.89
C ALA A 130 -2.76 10.80 12.40
N VAL A 131 -2.94 9.54 11.98
CA VAL A 131 -1.98 8.47 12.26
C VAL A 131 -0.67 8.72 11.51
N PHE A 132 -0.74 9.07 10.23
CA PHE A 132 0.44 9.40 9.41
C PHE A 132 1.25 10.54 10.03
N GLU A 133 0.62 11.66 10.39
CA GLU A 133 1.28 12.81 11.02
C GLU A 133 2.01 12.43 12.34
N LYS A 134 1.43 11.52 13.11
CA LYS A 134 2.04 11.05 14.36
C LYS A 134 3.26 10.17 14.12
N MET A 135 3.27 9.38 13.05
CA MET A 135 4.34 8.42 12.75
C MET A 135 5.50 9.04 11.96
N MET A 136 5.21 10.00 11.10
CA MET A 136 6.19 10.56 10.15
C MET A 136 7.47 11.11 10.79
N PRO A 137 7.43 11.86 11.94
CA PRO A 137 8.66 12.31 12.58
C PRO A 137 9.58 11.17 13.02
N GLY A 138 9.00 10.05 13.48
CA GLY A 138 9.77 8.85 13.86
C GLY A 138 10.45 8.20 12.66
N TYR A 139 9.74 8.06 11.54
CA TYR A 139 10.29 7.54 10.30
C TYR A 139 11.45 8.39 9.79
N LEU A 140 11.29 9.72 9.76
CA LEU A 140 12.34 10.64 9.33
C LEU A 140 13.57 10.54 10.22
N SER A 141 13.41 10.47 11.53
CA SER A 141 14.53 10.33 12.48
C SER A 141 15.34 9.05 12.25
N VAL A 142 14.66 7.92 12.01
CA VAL A 142 15.31 6.63 11.70
C VAL A 142 16.01 6.70 10.34
N LEU A 143 15.38 7.30 9.34
CA LEU A 143 15.93 7.44 8.00
C LEU A 143 17.22 8.30 8.01
N GLU A 144 17.25 9.41 8.75
CA GLU A 144 18.44 10.25 8.94
C GLU A 144 19.58 9.51 9.67
N SER A 145 19.22 8.73 10.68
CA SER A 145 20.20 7.90 11.40
C SER A 145 20.85 6.87 10.47
N ASN A 146 20.04 6.21 9.65
CA ASN A 146 20.52 5.22 8.67
C ASN A 146 21.38 5.86 7.58
N LEU A 147 21.02 7.07 7.10
CA LEU A 147 21.84 7.84 6.16
C LEU A 147 23.21 8.18 6.76
N THR A 148 23.22 8.67 7.99
CA THR A 148 24.47 9.02 8.71
C THR A 148 25.35 7.79 8.91
N ALA A 149 24.74 6.64 9.23
CA ALA A 149 25.43 5.36 9.40
C ALA A 149 25.81 4.69 8.06
N ARG A 150 25.34 5.21 6.92
CA ARG A 150 25.43 4.58 5.59
C ARG A 150 24.86 3.16 5.56
N ASP A 151 23.81 2.92 6.34
CA ASP A 151 23.09 1.66 6.37
C ASP A 151 22.09 1.61 5.23
N GLN A 152 22.54 1.15 4.04
CA GLN A 152 21.70 1.01 2.87
C GLN A 152 20.44 0.18 3.13
N LYS A 153 20.59 -0.93 3.87
CA LYS A 153 19.43 -1.80 4.19
C LYS A 153 18.41 -1.07 5.04
N GLY A 154 18.83 -0.39 6.08
CA GLY A 154 17.95 0.42 6.93
C GLY A 154 17.27 1.56 6.18
N ILE A 155 17.99 2.22 5.23
CA ILE A 155 17.41 3.26 4.37
C ILE A 155 16.30 2.68 3.50
N VAL A 156 16.53 1.54 2.85
CA VAL A 156 15.56 0.86 1.98
C VAL A 156 14.33 0.42 2.76
N GLU A 157 14.50 -0.20 3.94
CA GLU A 157 13.40 -0.63 4.80
C GLU A 157 12.54 0.53 5.28
N GLU A 158 13.16 1.66 5.64
CA GLU A 158 12.43 2.83 6.10
C GLU A 158 11.72 3.56 4.96
N GLY A 159 12.36 3.68 3.79
CA GLY A 159 11.74 4.18 2.57
C GLY A 159 10.50 3.37 2.19
N HIS A 160 10.54 2.04 2.34
CA HIS A 160 9.41 1.15 2.11
C HIS A 160 8.23 1.45 3.05
N LYS A 161 8.49 1.65 4.33
CA LYS A 161 7.45 1.99 5.33
C LYS A 161 6.79 3.33 5.00
N ILE A 162 7.59 4.36 4.71
CA ILE A 162 7.09 5.70 4.38
C ILE A 162 6.27 5.66 3.09
N LYS A 163 6.74 4.97 2.05
CA LYS A 163 5.98 4.77 0.81
C LYS A 163 4.60 4.18 1.08
N GLY A 164 4.54 3.12 1.89
CA GLY A 164 3.28 2.46 2.25
C GLY A 164 2.35 3.39 3.03
N ALA A 165 2.88 4.07 4.04
CA ALA A 165 2.11 5.01 4.87
C ALA A 165 1.58 6.20 4.06
N ALA A 166 2.40 6.83 3.23
CA ALA A 166 2.00 7.95 2.38
C ALA A 166 0.97 7.54 1.33
N GLY A 167 1.16 6.38 0.69
CA GLY A 167 0.23 5.85 -0.30
C GLY A 167 -1.13 5.51 0.29
N SER A 168 -1.21 5.02 1.52
CA SER A 168 -2.48 4.68 2.19
C SER A 168 -3.38 5.89 2.47
N VAL A 169 -2.80 7.09 2.55
CA VAL A 169 -3.54 8.35 2.78
C VAL A 169 -3.58 9.25 1.53
N GLY A 170 -3.08 8.78 0.38
CA GLY A 170 -3.15 9.50 -0.89
C GLY A 170 -2.13 10.62 -1.07
N LEU A 171 -1.05 10.64 -0.29
CA LEU A 171 0.07 11.57 -0.42
C LEU A 171 1.05 11.06 -1.51
N ARG A 172 0.68 11.26 -2.78
CA ARG A 172 1.40 10.75 -3.96
C ARG A 172 2.86 11.19 -4.00
N HIS A 173 3.15 12.45 -3.74
CA HIS A 173 4.51 12.99 -3.78
C HIS A 173 5.43 12.28 -2.76
N LEU A 174 5.01 12.17 -1.51
CA LEU A 174 5.77 11.44 -0.47
C LEU A 174 5.87 9.95 -0.77
N GLN A 175 4.84 9.36 -1.38
CA GLN A 175 4.89 7.96 -1.84
C GLN A 175 5.96 7.78 -2.93
N GLN A 176 6.10 8.72 -3.86
CA GLN A 176 7.13 8.69 -4.92
C GLN A 176 8.53 8.85 -4.34
N LEU A 177 8.74 9.79 -3.42
CA LEU A 177 10.02 9.91 -2.71
C LEU A 177 10.38 8.63 -1.95
N GLY A 178 9.42 8.03 -1.22
CA GLY A 178 9.61 6.75 -0.56
C GLY A 178 9.93 5.61 -1.54
N GLN A 179 9.33 5.62 -2.75
CA GLN A 179 9.66 4.68 -3.81
C GLN A 179 11.10 4.85 -4.31
N GLN A 180 11.58 6.08 -4.51
CA GLN A 180 12.96 6.34 -4.92
C GLN A 180 13.96 5.91 -3.84
N ILE A 181 13.70 6.27 -2.58
CA ILE A 181 14.54 5.93 -1.43
C ILE A 181 14.67 4.41 -1.25
N GLN A 182 13.58 3.64 -1.45
CA GLN A 182 13.60 2.18 -1.28
C GLN A 182 14.20 1.41 -2.46
N SER A 183 14.60 2.07 -3.56
CA SER A 183 15.00 1.43 -4.81
C SER A 183 16.50 1.63 -5.11
N PRO A 184 17.40 0.89 -4.45
CA PRO A 184 18.86 1.06 -4.59
C PRO A 184 19.36 0.69 -5.98
N ASP A 185 18.55 0.04 -6.82
CA ASP A 185 18.88 -0.28 -8.21
C ASP A 185 18.72 0.91 -9.17
N LEU A 186 18.20 2.04 -8.69
CA LEU A 186 18.09 3.25 -9.52
C LEU A 186 19.48 3.81 -9.83
N PRO A 187 19.70 4.29 -11.07
CA PRO A 187 20.94 4.97 -11.42
C PRO A 187 21.22 6.13 -10.47
N ALA A 188 22.49 6.24 -10.02
CA ALA A 188 22.95 7.29 -9.09
C ALA A 188 22.14 7.36 -7.77
N TRP A 189 21.59 6.24 -7.28
CA TRP A 189 20.85 6.20 -6.03
C TRP A 189 21.68 6.70 -4.83
N GLU A 190 22.94 6.26 -4.74
CA GLU A 190 23.84 6.67 -3.66
C GLU A 190 24.10 8.18 -3.64
N ASP A 191 24.11 8.83 -4.81
CA ASP A 191 24.34 10.27 -4.94
C ASP A 191 23.07 11.08 -4.60
N ASN A 192 21.88 10.53 -4.88
CA ASN A 192 20.61 11.26 -4.81
C ASN A 192 19.79 10.94 -3.56
N VAL A 193 20.03 9.82 -2.88
CA VAL A 193 19.18 9.39 -1.75
C VAL A 193 19.14 10.42 -0.62
N GLY A 194 20.25 11.13 -0.37
CA GLY A 194 20.31 12.21 0.60
C GLY A 194 19.40 13.38 0.24
N ASP A 195 19.37 13.77 -1.03
CA ASP A 195 18.53 14.86 -1.52
C ASP A 195 17.04 14.49 -1.44
N TRP A 196 16.64 13.28 -1.79
CA TRP A 196 15.26 12.81 -1.66
C TRP A 196 14.78 12.76 -0.20
N VAL A 197 15.65 12.39 0.73
CA VAL A 197 15.34 12.43 2.16
C VAL A 197 15.19 13.85 2.66
N GLU A 198 16.04 14.76 2.22
CA GLU A 198 15.94 16.18 2.60
C GLU A 198 14.69 16.83 2.01
N GLU A 199 14.34 16.56 0.76
CA GLU A 199 13.10 17.00 0.13
C GLU A 199 11.88 16.49 0.92
N MET A 200 11.86 15.20 1.27
CA MET A 200 10.80 14.59 2.08
C MET A 200 10.63 15.32 3.42
N LYS A 201 11.73 15.65 4.11
CA LYS A 201 11.70 16.39 5.37
C LYS A 201 11.15 17.79 5.25
N GLN A 202 11.45 18.47 4.16
CA GLN A 202 11.00 19.85 3.91
C GLN A 202 9.53 19.90 3.52
N GLU A 203 9.07 18.94 2.72
CA GLU A 203 7.78 19.02 2.03
C GLU A 203 6.64 18.25 2.71
N TRP A 204 6.91 17.27 3.57
CA TRP A 204 5.83 16.42 4.09
C TRP A 204 4.72 17.17 4.83
N GLN A 205 5.04 18.25 5.57
CA GLN A 205 4.03 19.05 6.27
C GLN A 205 3.19 19.89 5.31
N ASN A 206 3.80 20.38 4.23
CA ASN A 206 3.11 21.08 3.16
C ASN A 206 2.16 20.14 2.43
N ASP A 207 2.59 18.94 2.09
CA ASP A 207 1.77 17.93 1.42
C ASP A 207 0.57 17.51 2.28
N VAL A 208 0.78 17.35 3.57
CA VAL A 208 -0.30 17.10 4.56
C VAL A 208 -1.28 18.28 4.60
N ALA A 209 -0.80 19.52 4.57
CA ALA A 209 -1.66 20.71 4.57
C ALA A 209 -2.51 20.78 3.29
N VAL A 210 -1.93 20.44 2.14
CA VAL A 210 -2.65 20.37 0.85
C VAL A 210 -3.75 19.31 0.92
N LEU A 211 -3.48 18.13 1.48
CA LEU A 211 -4.48 17.08 1.64
C LEU A 211 -5.60 17.50 2.59
N LYS A 212 -5.30 18.14 3.72
CA LYS A 212 -6.31 18.65 4.64
C LYS A 212 -7.24 19.65 3.94
N ALA A 213 -6.67 20.63 3.23
CA ALA A 213 -7.45 21.61 2.49
C ALA A 213 -8.33 20.95 1.41
N TRP A 214 -7.80 19.93 0.72
CA TRP A 214 -8.52 19.19 -0.30
C TRP A 214 -9.71 18.40 0.29
N VAL A 215 -9.54 17.75 1.45
CA VAL A 215 -10.61 17.04 2.17
C VAL A 215 -11.65 18.02 2.72
N ASP A 216 -11.21 19.14 3.31
CA ASP A 216 -12.12 20.12 3.90
C ASP A 216 -13.06 20.77 2.86
N ALA A 217 -12.57 20.98 1.65
CA ALA A 217 -13.38 21.47 0.53
C ALA A 217 -14.51 20.48 0.11
N ARG A 218 -14.45 19.21 0.53
CA ARG A 218 -15.40 18.14 0.20
C ARG A 218 -16.25 17.66 1.38
N LYS A 219 -16.07 18.25 2.55
CA LYS A 219 -16.95 18.06 3.72
C LYS A 219 -18.23 18.89 3.58
N LYS A 220 -19.06 18.62 2.56
CA LYS A 220 -20.37 19.26 2.42
C LYS A 220 -21.48 18.29 2.72
#